data_5be97bd78ce9c0fad7f73eeb4aaeabb9
#
_entry.id   5be97bd78ce9c0fad7f73eeb4aaeabb9
#
_cell.length_a   1.000
_cell.length_b   1.000
_cell.length_c   1.000
_cell.angle_alpha   90.00
_cell.angle_beta   90.00
_cell.angle_gamma   90.00
#
_symmetry.space_group_name_H-M   'P 1'
#
loop_
_entity.id
_entity.type
_entity.pdbx_description
1 polymer ?
#
loop_
_entity_poly.entity_id
_entity_poly.type
_entity_poly.pdbx_seq_one_letter_code
_entity_poly.pdbx_strand_id
1 'polypeptide(L)'
;MMESTPALRASSRLIVALDVDSHAAASALVASLSPHVGWFKIGSVLFTREGPPVCALVKDSGARLFLDLKYHDIPNTVAGAVRNALALGADMITLHASGGPTMLRAARDAANEAGRGDVILVAVTVLTHLDEKEMNAVFGAKERVEDRVLALARVAREGGMTGVVASALELPAIKRAMGNDFVVVTPGIRLPDAKQDDQARVVTPEQAIKAGADYIVVGRPIIAAKDPAAAARGIVARMQ
;
A
#
# COMPACT_ATOMS: atom_id res chain seq x y z
N MET A 1 -9.11 -30.25 10.80
CA MET A 1 -8.29 -29.30 11.59
C MET A 1 -7.76 -28.30 10.59
N MET A 2 -8.23 -27.05 10.65
CA MET A 2 -7.68 -25.96 9.81
C MET A 2 -6.35 -25.55 10.44
N GLU A 3 -5.25 -25.77 9.74
CA GLU A 3 -3.96 -25.23 10.13
C GLU A 3 -4.06 -23.72 10.15
N SER A 4 -3.84 -23.12 11.32
CA SER A 4 -3.75 -21.67 11.46
C SER A 4 -2.57 -21.17 10.64
N THR A 5 -2.82 -20.33 9.64
CA THR A 5 -1.78 -19.63 8.88
C THR A 5 -0.79 -19.00 9.88
N PRO A 6 0.52 -19.27 9.79
CA PRO A 6 1.47 -18.70 10.74
C PRO A 6 1.38 -17.17 10.67
N ALA A 7 1.23 -16.55 11.85
CA ALA A 7 1.18 -15.09 11.94
C ALA A 7 2.44 -14.51 11.27
N LEU A 8 2.25 -13.65 10.29
CA LEU A 8 3.36 -12.97 9.60
C LEU A 8 4.22 -12.25 10.64
N ARG A 9 5.54 -12.39 10.55
CA ARG A 9 6.45 -11.64 11.41
C ARG A 9 6.19 -10.15 11.27
N ALA A 10 6.26 -9.38 12.34
CA ALA A 10 5.98 -7.94 12.31
C ALA A 10 6.79 -7.21 11.23
N SER A 11 8.07 -7.57 11.03
CA SER A 11 8.92 -7.01 9.98
C SER A 11 8.38 -7.25 8.56
N SER A 12 7.70 -8.37 8.30
CA SER A 12 7.11 -8.67 7.00
C SER A 12 5.78 -7.94 6.73
N ARG A 13 5.28 -7.19 7.70
CA ARG A 13 4.09 -6.32 7.59
C ARG A 13 4.44 -4.84 7.47
N LEU A 14 5.73 -4.48 7.65
CA LEU A 14 6.21 -3.11 7.48
C LEU A 14 6.66 -2.88 6.04
N ILE A 15 6.08 -1.88 5.40
CA ILE A 15 6.42 -1.40 4.07
C ILE A 15 7.10 -0.04 4.21
N VAL A 16 8.36 0.09 3.78
CA VAL A 16 9.07 1.37 3.78
C VAL A 16 8.84 2.08 2.44
N ALA A 17 8.29 3.29 2.48
CA ALA A 17 8.11 4.12 1.30
C ALA A 17 9.43 4.84 0.95
N LEU A 18 9.99 4.52 -0.22
CA LEU A 18 11.20 5.14 -0.76
C LEU A 18 10.83 6.45 -1.49
N ASP A 19 10.28 7.42 -0.72
CA ASP A 19 9.89 8.72 -1.25
C ASP A 19 11.11 9.66 -1.25
N VAL A 20 12.12 9.29 -2.05
CA VAL A 20 13.38 10.02 -2.28
C VAL A 20 13.52 10.36 -3.76
N ASP A 21 14.43 11.28 -4.08
CA ASP A 21 14.56 11.89 -5.41
C ASP A 21 15.75 11.38 -6.22
N SER A 22 16.41 10.28 -5.81
CA SER A 22 17.50 9.70 -6.58
C SER A 22 17.69 8.21 -6.33
N HIS A 23 18.21 7.52 -7.35
CA HIS A 23 18.61 6.11 -7.27
C HIS A 23 19.65 5.89 -6.15
N ALA A 24 20.63 6.80 -6.02
CA ALA A 24 21.67 6.69 -5.00
C ALA A 24 21.11 6.74 -3.58
N ALA A 25 20.15 7.67 -3.31
CA ALA A 25 19.49 7.75 -2.02
C ALA A 25 18.63 6.50 -1.74
N ALA A 26 17.89 6.02 -2.74
CA ALA A 26 17.12 4.77 -2.61
C ALA A 26 18.04 3.57 -2.33
N SER A 27 19.18 3.45 -3.03
CA SER A 27 20.16 2.38 -2.85
C SER A 27 20.72 2.34 -1.42
N ALA A 28 21.11 3.49 -0.88
CA ALA A 28 21.60 3.59 0.51
C ALA A 28 20.56 3.14 1.52
N LEU A 29 19.30 3.55 1.35
CA LEU A 29 18.20 3.15 2.21
C LEU A 29 17.90 1.66 2.11
N VAL A 30 17.82 1.10 0.90
CA VAL A 30 17.57 -0.33 0.68
C VAL A 30 18.67 -1.16 1.32
N ALA A 31 19.94 -0.83 1.11
CA ALA A 31 21.07 -1.53 1.71
C ALA A 31 21.03 -1.52 3.24
N SER A 32 20.66 -0.40 3.84
CA SER A 32 20.58 -0.23 5.30
C SER A 32 19.35 -0.93 5.91
N LEU A 33 18.22 -0.98 5.20
CA LEU A 33 16.93 -1.38 5.75
C LEU A 33 16.52 -2.82 5.40
N SER A 34 17.01 -3.42 4.32
CA SER A 34 16.61 -4.76 3.88
C SER A 34 16.75 -5.86 4.95
N PRO A 35 17.71 -5.81 5.92
CA PRO A 35 17.75 -6.79 7.00
C PRO A 35 16.60 -6.63 8.03
N HIS A 36 15.89 -5.53 8.02
CA HIS A 36 14.94 -5.14 9.08
C HIS A 36 13.48 -5.07 8.61
N VAL A 37 13.23 -5.00 7.29
CA VAL A 37 11.88 -4.80 6.73
C VAL A 37 11.60 -5.81 5.62
N GLY A 38 10.34 -6.19 5.43
CA GLY A 38 9.96 -7.14 4.39
C GLY A 38 9.68 -6.52 3.02
N TRP A 39 9.41 -5.21 2.97
CA TRP A 39 8.90 -4.54 1.77
C TRP A 39 9.48 -3.16 1.58
N PHE A 40 9.69 -2.80 0.32
CA PHE A 40 9.88 -1.41 -0.09
C PHE A 40 8.81 -0.99 -1.10
N LYS A 41 8.28 0.22 -0.91
CA LYS A 41 7.33 0.85 -1.83
C LYS A 41 8.06 1.85 -2.71
N ILE A 42 7.94 1.67 -4.03
CA ILE A 42 8.33 2.65 -5.02
C ILE A 42 7.07 3.38 -5.48
N GLY A 43 7.00 4.67 -5.18
CA GLY A 43 5.90 5.55 -5.56
C GLY A 43 6.22 6.40 -6.78
N SER A 44 5.26 7.26 -7.15
CA SER A 44 5.32 8.08 -8.36
C SER A 44 6.55 8.99 -8.42
N VAL A 45 7.01 9.56 -7.28
CA VAL A 45 8.15 10.49 -7.26
C VAL A 45 9.42 9.80 -7.76
N LEU A 46 9.82 8.72 -7.09
CA LEU A 46 11.05 8.00 -7.44
C LEU A 46 10.94 7.34 -8.82
N PHE A 47 9.80 6.70 -9.12
CA PHE A 47 9.61 6.02 -10.39
C PHE A 47 9.59 6.98 -11.60
N THR A 48 8.96 8.15 -11.45
CA THR A 48 8.93 9.15 -12.53
C THR A 48 10.33 9.69 -12.84
N ARG A 49 11.17 9.81 -11.83
CA ARG A 49 12.53 10.33 -11.99
C ARG A 49 13.50 9.31 -12.55
N GLU A 50 13.49 8.09 -12.01
CA GLU A 50 14.54 7.10 -12.22
C GLU A 50 14.10 5.92 -13.11
N GLY A 51 12.78 5.73 -13.27
CA GLY A 51 12.20 4.67 -14.09
C GLY A 51 12.41 3.26 -13.54
N PRO A 52 12.33 2.24 -14.42
CA PRO A 52 12.39 0.82 -14.04
C PRO A 52 13.61 0.36 -13.23
N PRO A 53 14.83 0.91 -13.39
CA PRO A 53 15.99 0.44 -12.63
C PRO A 53 15.84 0.45 -11.11
N VAL A 54 14.98 1.33 -10.54
CA VAL A 54 14.75 1.34 -9.10
C VAL A 54 13.99 0.10 -8.60
N CYS A 55 13.24 -0.57 -9.48
CA CYS A 55 12.57 -1.83 -9.14
C CYS A 55 13.59 -2.97 -8.96
N ALA A 56 14.59 -3.05 -9.84
CA ALA A 56 15.67 -4.03 -9.73
C ALA A 56 16.44 -3.87 -8.40
N LEU A 57 16.71 -2.63 -7.99
CA LEU A 57 17.36 -2.32 -6.71
C LEU A 57 16.66 -3.01 -5.51
N VAL A 58 15.32 -2.97 -5.46
CA VAL A 58 14.56 -3.63 -4.40
C VAL A 58 14.62 -5.15 -4.52
N LYS A 59 14.46 -5.67 -5.75
CA LYS A 59 14.47 -7.12 -5.97
C LYS A 59 15.83 -7.76 -5.66
N ASP A 60 16.92 -7.10 -6.03
CA ASP A 60 18.28 -7.56 -5.77
C ASP A 60 18.62 -7.60 -4.27
N SER A 61 17.93 -6.81 -3.45
CA SER A 61 18.07 -6.84 -1.99
C SER A 61 17.38 -8.05 -1.33
N GLY A 62 16.58 -8.83 -2.07
CA GLY A 62 15.76 -9.92 -1.56
C GLY A 62 14.46 -9.47 -0.87
N ALA A 63 14.19 -8.17 -0.77
CA ALA A 63 12.94 -7.63 -0.26
C ALA A 63 11.82 -7.72 -1.32
N ARG A 64 10.56 -7.61 -0.86
CA ARG A 64 9.40 -7.56 -1.75
C ARG A 64 9.17 -6.15 -2.27
N LEU A 65 8.75 -6.05 -3.52
CA LEU A 65 8.48 -4.79 -4.20
C LEU A 65 6.98 -4.47 -4.20
N PHE A 66 6.62 -3.33 -3.59
CA PHE A 66 5.33 -2.70 -3.76
C PHE A 66 5.44 -1.55 -4.75
N LEU A 67 4.92 -1.73 -5.98
CA LEU A 67 4.88 -0.70 -6.99
C LEU A 67 3.59 0.11 -6.85
N ASP A 68 3.71 1.33 -6.29
CA ASP A 68 2.58 2.17 -5.88
C ASP A 68 2.37 3.34 -6.87
N LEU A 69 1.97 3.00 -8.11
CA LEU A 69 1.74 3.98 -9.18
C LEU A 69 0.25 4.34 -9.36
N LYS A 70 -0.64 3.68 -8.60
CA LYS A 70 -2.08 3.98 -8.54
C LYS A 70 -2.74 4.02 -9.91
N TYR A 71 -2.62 2.93 -10.68
CA TYR A 71 -3.15 2.84 -12.04
C TYR A 71 -4.65 3.13 -12.08
N HIS A 72 -5.02 4.07 -12.98
CA HIS A 72 -6.40 4.52 -13.15
C HIS A 72 -6.57 4.99 -14.60
N ASP A 73 -7.08 4.12 -15.45
CA ASP A 73 -7.27 4.34 -16.88
C ASP A 73 -8.31 3.34 -17.42
N ILE A 74 -8.58 3.33 -18.71
CA ILE A 74 -9.44 2.32 -19.34
C ILE A 74 -8.86 0.91 -19.16
N PRO A 75 -9.70 -0.14 -19.15
CA PRO A 75 -9.32 -1.50 -18.76
C PRO A 75 -8.11 -2.05 -19.51
N ASN A 76 -8.02 -1.86 -20.83
CA ASN A 76 -6.90 -2.38 -21.62
C ASN A 76 -5.55 -1.72 -21.26
N THR A 77 -5.54 -0.41 -21.00
CA THR A 77 -4.36 0.33 -20.58
C THR A 77 -3.86 -0.18 -19.22
N VAL A 78 -4.79 -0.36 -18.27
CA VAL A 78 -4.45 -0.85 -16.92
C VAL A 78 -3.95 -2.30 -16.97
N ALA A 79 -4.57 -3.18 -17.77
CA ALA A 79 -4.07 -4.54 -17.97
C ALA A 79 -2.63 -4.56 -18.51
N GLY A 80 -2.32 -3.70 -19.49
CA GLY A 80 -0.95 -3.54 -20.02
C GLY A 80 0.02 -3.04 -18.95
N ALA A 81 -0.38 -2.04 -18.16
CA ALA A 81 0.43 -1.52 -17.07
C ALA A 81 0.73 -2.57 -15.99
N VAL A 82 -0.27 -3.40 -15.63
CA VAL A 82 -0.10 -4.51 -14.67
C VAL A 82 0.87 -5.55 -15.21
N ARG A 83 0.75 -5.98 -16.48
CA ARG A 83 1.74 -6.91 -17.09
C ARG A 83 3.16 -6.37 -17.01
N ASN A 84 3.36 -5.09 -17.32
CA ASN A 84 4.67 -4.45 -17.24
C ASN A 84 5.17 -4.36 -15.79
N ALA A 85 4.31 -4.01 -14.84
CA ALA A 85 4.67 -3.97 -13.42
C ALA A 85 5.12 -5.36 -12.90
N LEU A 86 4.45 -6.42 -13.34
CA LEU A 86 4.83 -7.80 -13.01
C LEU A 86 6.19 -8.19 -13.64
N ALA A 87 6.46 -7.76 -14.87
CA ALA A 87 7.77 -7.96 -15.51
C ALA A 87 8.91 -7.24 -14.77
N LEU A 88 8.63 -6.14 -14.07
CA LEU A 88 9.56 -5.45 -13.17
C LEU A 88 9.71 -6.14 -11.80
N GLY A 89 9.01 -7.26 -11.57
CA GLY A 89 9.09 -8.04 -10.34
C GLY A 89 8.20 -7.52 -9.20
N ALA A 90 7.16 -6.75 -9.48
CA ALA A 90 6.24 -6.29 -8.45
C ALA A 90 5.53 -7.46 -7.75
N ASP A 91 5.53 -7.43 -6.42
CA ASP A 91 4.82 -8.39 -5.55
C ASP A 91 3.50 -7.78 -5.02
N MET A 92 3.39 -6.44 -5.05
CA MET A 92 2.16 -5.71 -4.77
C MET A 92 2.02 -4.53 -5.75
N ILE A 93 0.80 -4.26 -6.23
CA ILE A 93 0.50 -3.18 -7.19
C ILE A 93 -0.74 -2.43 -6.73
N THR A 94 -0.73 -1.08 -6.86
CA THR A 94 -1.91 -0.26 -6.60
C THR A 94 -2.67 0.13 -7.85
N LEU A 95 -3.99 0.12 -7.72
CA LEU A 95 -4.95 0.68 -8.66
C LEU A 95 -5.89 1.64 -7.92
N HIS A 96 -6.77 2.35 -8.63
CA HIS A 96 -7.87 3.08 -8.00
C HIS A 96 -9.18 2.31 -8.10
N ALA A 97 -9.91 2.17 -6.98
CA ALA A 97 -11.22 1.51 -6.95
C ALA A 97 -12.27 2.28 -7.78
N SER A 98 -12.13 3.60 -7.87
CA SER A 98 -12.98 4.48 -8.69
C SER A 98 -12.92 4.21 -10.21
N GLY A 99 -11.96 3.42 -10.68
CA GLY A 99 -11.92 2.93 -12.07
C GLY A 99 -13.00 1.88 -12.40
N GLY A 100 -13.71 1.40 -11.38
CA GLY A 100 -14.82 0.46 -11.51
C GLY A 100 -14.42 -1.00 -11.68
N PRO A 101 -15.38 -1.93 -11.53
CA PRO A 101 -15.09 -3.36 -11.46
C PRO A 101 -14.53 -3.91 -12.78
N THR A 102 -14.88 -3.34 -13.93
CA THR A 102 -14.37 -3.80 -15.23
C THR A 102 -12.87 -3.54 -15.39
N MET A 103 -12.40 -2.34 -14.99
CA MET A 103 -10.98 -2.01 -15.00
C MET A 103 -10.19 -2.91 -14.03
N LEU A 104 -10.73 -3.14 -12.84
CA LEU A 104 -10.09 -3.97 -11.82
C LEU A 104 -10.03 -5.45 -12.24
N ARG A 105 -11.10 -5.99 -12.85
CA ARG A 105 -11.08 -7.35 -13.41
C ARG A 105 -10.01 -7.49 -14.49
N ALA A 106 -9.92 -6.53 -15.42
CA ALA A 106 -8.88 -6.56 -16.46
C ALA A 106 -7.45 -6.60 -15.86
N ALA A 107 -7.22 -5.91 -14.74
CA ALA A 107 -5.95 -5.97 -14.00
C ALA A 107 -5.72 -7.37 -13.39
N ARG A 108 -6.73 -7.97 -12.77
CA ARG A 108 -6.65 -9.33 -12.18
C ARG A 108 -6.41 -10.38 -13.25
N ASP A 109 -7.15 -10.30 -14.36
CA ASP A 109 -7.00 -11.24 -15.48
C ASP A 109 -5.59 -11.16 -16.08
N ALA A 110 -5.07 -9.94 -16.28
CA ALA A 110 -3.70 -9.74 -16.75
C ALA A 110 -2.64 -10.36 -15.81
N ALA A 111 -2.87 -10.32 -14.50
CA ALA A 111 -1.99 -10.95 -13.52
C ALA A 111 -2.07 -12.47 -13.58
N ASN A 112 -3.27 -13.03 -13.72
CA ASN A 112 -3.49 -14.48 -13.87
C ASN A 112 -2.86 -15.02 -15.17
N GLU A 113 -3.07 -14.31 -16.29
CA GLU A 113 -2.48 -14.64 -17.59
C GLU A 113 -0.94 -14.62 -17.58
N ALA A 114 -0.35 -13.73 -16.78
CA ALA A 114 1.10 -13.67 -16.56
C ALA A 114 1.62 -14.76 -15.58
N GLY A 115 0.76 -15.67 -15.10
CA GLY A 115 1.14 -16.68 -14.12
C GLY A 115 1.41 -16.14 -12.72
N ARG A 116 0.99 -14.90 -12.44
CA ARG A 116 1.21 -14.17 -11.17
C ARG A 116 -0.12 -13.94 -10.42
N GLY A 117 -0.95 -14.97 -10.35
CA GLY A 117 -2.16 -14.93 -9.52
C GLY A 117 -1.90 -14.68 -8.03
N ASP A 118 -0.65 -14.89 -7.58
CA ASP A 118 -0.15 -14.64 -6.23
C ASP A 118 0.07 -13.15 -5.92
N VAL A 119 0.16 -12.28 -6.93
CA VAL A 119 0.41 -10.85 -6.74
C VAL A 119 -0.71 -10.20 -5.91
N ILE A 120 -0.31 -9.34 -4.97
CA ILE A 120 -1.25 -8.58 -4.16
C ILE A 120 -1.69 -7.36 -4.97
N LEU A 121 -2.92 -7.37 -5.48
CA LEU A 121 -3.54 -6.21 -6.13
C LEU A 121 -4.40 -5.47 -5.11
N VAL A 122 -4.05 -4.22 -4.79
CA VAL A 122 -4.79 -3.39 -3.84
C VAL A 122 -5.37 -2.15 -4.51
N ALA A 123 -6.64 -1.86 -4.23
CA ALA A 123 -7.30 -0.70 -4.79
C ALA A 123 -7.36 0.44 -3.77
N VAL A 124 -6.91 1.64 -4.16
CA VAL A 124 -7.07 2.86 -3.36
C VAL A 124 -8.55 3.20 -3.26
N THR A 125 -9.04 3.40 -2.04
CA THR A 125 -10.41 3.84 -1.77
C THR A 125 -10.50 5.37 -1.84
N VAL A 126 -10.57 6.04 -0.70
CA VAL A 126 -10.50 7.50 -0.59
C VAL A 126 -9.08 7.88 -0.18
N LEU A 127 -8.47 8.83 -0.88
CA LEU A 127 -7.14 9.33 -0.54
C LEU A 127 -7.14 9.93 0.87
N THR A 128 -6.17 9.58 1.68
CA THR A 128 -6.15 9.86 3.13
C THR A 128 -5.99 11.36 3.50
N HIS A 129 -5.66 12.22 2.54
CA HIS A 129 -5.64 13.67 2.75
C HIS A 129 -7.01 14.32 2.57
N LEU A 130 -7.94 13.67 1.85
CA LEU A 130 -9.28 14.22 1.62
C LEU A 130 -10.11 14.17 2.90
N ASP A 131 -10.65 15.31 3.29
CA ASP A 131 -11.72 15.40 4.25
C ASP A 131 -13.09 15.07 3.60
N GLU A 132 -14.16 15.07 4.39
CA GLU A 132 -15.50 14.76 3.89
C GLU A 132 -16.00 15.77 2.86
N LYS A 133 -15.66 17.05 3.02
CA LYS A 133 -16.06 18.13 2.10
C LYS A 133 -15.39 17.97 0.73
N GLU A 134 -14.07 17.74 0.73
CA GLU A 134 -13.31 17.55 -0.49
C GLU A 134 -13.70 16.25 -1.20
N MET A 135 -13.87 15.16 -0.44
CA MET A 135 -14.36 13.88 -0.97
C MET A 135 -15.72 14.05 -1.65
N ASN A 136 -16.67 14.71 -0.99
CA ASN A 136 -18.01 14.94 -1.54
C ASN A 136 -17.97 15.83 -2.79
N ALA A 137 -17.07 16.81 -2.87
CA ALA A 137 -16.86 17.59 -4.07
C ALA A 137 -16.33 16.74 -5.24
N VAL A 138 -15.39 15.83 -4.96
CA VAL A 138 -14.80 14.94 -5.99
C VAL A 138 -15.81 13.92 -6.50
N PHE A 139 -16.60 13.31 -5.63
CA PHE A 139 -17.52 12.22 -6.00
C PHE A 139 -18.94 12.71 -6.33
N GLY A 140 -19.25 14.00 -6.17
CA GLY A 140 -20.57 14.57 -6.47
C GLY A 140 -21.68 14.04 -5.55
N ALA A 141 -21.37 13.67 -4.32
CA ALA A 141 -22.29 13.03 -3.37
C ALA A 141 -22.28 13.77 -2.02
N LYS A 142 -23.27 13.47 -1.17
CA LYS A 142 -23.29 13.91 0.24
C LYS A 142 -23.33 12.68 1.13
N GLU A 143 -22.17 12.20 1.51
CA GLU A 143 -22.03 11.00 2.34
C GLU A 143 -20.79 11.11 3.25
N ARG A 144 -20.72 10.23 4.25
CA ARG A 144 -19.56 10.14 5.14
C ARG A 144 -18.40 9.43 4.42
N VAL A 145 -17.17 9.76 4.81
CA VAL A 145 -15.96 9.11 4.27
C VAL A 145 -16.03 7.59 4.41
N GLU A 146 -16.48 7.08 5.58
CA GLU A 146 -16.60 5.64 5.83
C GLU A 146 -17.53 4.95 4.84
N ASP A 147 -18.68 5.56 4.53
CA ASP A 147 -19.67 4.98 3.61
C ASP A 147 -19.10 4.88 2.19
N ARG A 148 -18.37 5.93 1.73
CA ARG A 148 -17.67 5.92 0.43
C ARG A 148 -16.56 4.89 0.40
N VAL A 149 -15.76 4.79 1.45
CA VAL A 149 -14.68 3.79 1.56
C VAL A 149 -15.25 2.37 1.46
N LEU A 150 -16.35 2.07 2.17
CA LEU A 150 -17.01 0.78 2.09
C LEU A 150 -17.58 0.48 0.71
N ALA A 151 -18.18 1.47 0.04
CA ALA A 151 -18.66 1.30 -1.32
C ALA A 151 -17.52 0.96 -2.29
N LEU A 152 -16.40 1.69 -2.22
CA LEU A 152 -15.22 1.43 -3.05
C LEU A 152 -14.53 0.11 -2.70
N ALA A 153 -14.54 -0.32 -1.44
CA ALA A 153 -14.04 -1.64 -1.04
C ALA A 153 -14.87 -2.79 -1.63
N ARG A 154 -16.20 -2.64 -1.73
CA ARG A 154 -17.06 -3.60 -2.43
C ARG A 154 -16.73 -3.67 -3.92
N VAL A 155 -16.57 -2.52 -4.58
CA VAL A 155 -16.13 -2.45 -5.99
C VAL A 155 -14.78 -3.14 -6.17
N ALA A 156 -13.82 -2.93 -5.28
CA ALA A 156 -12.52 -3.59 -5.32
C ALA A 156 -12.66 -5.11 -5.20
N ARG A 157 -13.47 -5.61 -4.27
CA ARG A 157 -13.73 -7.05 -4.10
C ARG A 157 -14.40 -7.65 -5.34
N GLU A 158 -15.43 -6.98 -5.88
CA GLU A 158 -16.11 -7.40 -7.10
C GLU A 158 -15.15 -7.46 -8.31
N GLY A 159 -14.20 -6.54 -8.38
CA GLY A 159 -13.14 -6.50 -9.38
C GLY A 159 -12.02 -7.51 -9.18
N GLY A 160 -12.08 -8.39 -8.16
CA GLY A 160 -11.07 -9.42 -7.91
C GLY A 160 -9.79 -8.89 -7.23
N MET A 161 -9.85 -7.73 -6.59
CA MET A 161 -8.69 -7.22 -5.85
C MET A 161 -8.44 -8.04 -4.58
N THR A 162 -7.18 -8.22 -4.24
CA THR A 162 -6.75 -8.90 -3.01
C THR A 162 -7.15 -8.07 -1.78
N GLY A 163 -7.23 -6.74 -1.93
CA GLY A 163 -7.54 -5.84 -0.85
C GLY A 163 -7.59 -4.38 -1.27
N VAL A 164 -7.47 -3.50 -0.28
CA VAL A 164 -7.55 -2.04 -0.47
C VAL A 164 -6.43 -1.30 0.25
N VAL A 165 -6.23 -0.05 -0.18
CA VAL A 165 -5.49 0.97 0.57
C VAL A 165 -6.52 1.88 1.24
N ALA A 166 -6.48 1.96 2.58
CA ALA A 166 -7.41 2.76 3.38
C ALA A 166 -6.75 3.29 4.65
N SER A 167 -7.31 4.35 5.23
CA SER A 167 -6.88 4.86 6.55
C SER A 167 -7.21 3.86 7.66
N ALA A 168 -6.43 3.89 8.72
CA ALA A 168 -6.69 3.05 9.90
C ALA A 168 -8.04 3.34 10.57
N LEU A 169 -8.64 4.50 10.33
CA LEU A 169 -9.95 4.87 10.90
C LEU A 169 -11.09 4.03 10.33
N GLU A 170 -11.01 3.61 9.07
CA GLU A 170 -12.03 2.81 8.40
C GLU A 170 -11.78 1.30 8.50
N LEU A 171 -10.63 0.86 9.03
CA LEU A 171 -10.25 -0.56 9.12
C LEU A 171 -11.30 -1.45 9.80
N PRO A 172 -11.84 -1.11 10.99
CA PRO A 172 -12.83 -1.97 11.64
C PRO A 172 -14.09 -2.16 10.81
N ALA A 173 -14.53 -1.13 10.08
CA ALA A 173 -15.68 -1.20 9.19
C ALA A 173 -15.39 -2.06 7.95
N ILE A 174 -14.20 -1.91 7.34
CA ILE A 174 -13.76 -2.73 6.21
C ILE A 174 -13.69 -4.20 6.60
N LYS A 175 -13.02 -4.54 7.72
CA LYS A 175 -12.87 -5.93 8.17
C LYS A 175 -14.21 -6.58 8.51
N ARG A 176 -15.14 -5.84 9.13
CA ARG A 176 -16.51 -6.34 9.34
C ARG A 176 -17.26 -6.62 8.05
N ALA A 177 -17.12 -5.76 7.04
CA ALA A 177 -17.88 -5.84 5.81
C ALA A 177 -17.26 -6.81 4.79
N MET A 178 -15.92 -6.92 4.76
CA MET A 178 -15.18 -7.69 3.77
C MET A 178 -14.57 -8.99 4.32
N GLY A 179 -14.53 -9.20 5.63
CA GLY A 179 -13.84 -10.34 6.25
C GLY A 179 -12.34 -10.10 6.45
N ASN A 180 -11.71 -11.00 7.22
CA ASN A 180 -10.31 -10.86 7.61
C ASN A 180 -9.32 -11.24 6.50
N ASP A 181 -9.76 -11.98 5.50
CA ASP A 181 -9.01 -12.38 4.31
C ASP A 181 -8.78 -11.23 3.32
N PHE A 182 -9.59 -10.16 3.40
CA PHE A 182 -9.44 -8.99 2.54
C PHE A 182 -8.34 -8.09 3.08
N VAL A 183 -7.24 -8.01 2.33
CA VAL A 183 -6.02 -7.29 2.72
C VAL A 183 -6.28 -5.79 2.86
N VAL A 184 -5.79 -5.18 3.94
CA VAL A 184 -5.80 -3.72 4.09
C VAL A 184 -4.38 -3.20 4.29
N VAL A 185 -3.94 -2.37 3.36
CA VAL A 185 -2.67 -1.63 3.41
C VAL A 185 -2.96 -0.22 3.93
N THR A 186 -2.31 0.16 5.03
CA THR A 186 -2.61 1.41 5.73
C THR A 186 -1.43 2.37 5.70
N PRO A 187 -1.53 3.49 4.97
CA PRO A 187 -0.59 4.61 5.06
C PRO A 187 -0.96 5.55 6.23
N GLY A 188 -0.23 6.65 6.37
CA GLY A 188 -0.54 7.67 7.39
C GLY A 188 -0.07 7.30 8.80
N ILE A 189 0.92 6.42 8.90
CA ILE A 189 1.49 6.02 10.18
C ILE A 189 2.47 7.08 10.69
N ARG A 190 2.33 7.46 11.96
CA ARG A 190 3.20 8.42 12.65
C ARG A 190 3.58 7.89 14.02
N LEU A 191 4.74 8.30 14.49
CA LEU A 191 5.12 8.12 15.90
C LEU A 191 4.48 9.23 16.75
N PRO A 192 4.23 9.00 18.05
CA PRO A 192 3.53 9.96 18.92
C PRO A 192 4.13 11.35 18.95
N ASP A 193 5.46 11.47 18.79
CA ASP A 193 6.21 12.72 18.86
C ASP A 193 6.43 13.40 17.49
N ALA A 194 5.80 12.90 16.42
CA ALA A 194 5.96 13.44 15.07
C ALA A 194 5.17 14.75 14.90
N LYS A 195 5.78 15.76 14.26
CA LYS A 195 5.08 16.99 13.87
C LYS A 195 3.92 16.69 12.91
N GLN A 196 2.85 17.49 13.02
CA GLN A 196 1.74 17.46 12.08
C GLN A 196 2.24 17.77 10.65
N ASP A 197 1.75 16.97 9.69
CA ASP A 197 2.18 16.97 8.30
C ASP A 197 0.94 16.97 7.39
N ASP A 198 1.13 16.84 6.08
CA ASP A 198 0.12 16.83 5.01
C ASP A 198 -0.93 15.68 5.07
N GLN A 199 -0.86 14.79 6.06
CA GLN A 199 -1.88 13.76 6.28
C GLN A 199 -2.84 14.16 7.41
N ALA A 200 -4.12 14.33 7.06
CA ALA A 200 -5.16 14.72 8.01
C ALA A 200 -5.58 13.60 8.98
N ARG A 201 -5.31 12.33 8.63
CA ARG A 201 -5.78 11.13 9.37
C ARG A 201 -4.60 10.23 9.71
N VAL A 202 -3.97 10.49 10.86
CA VAL A 202 -2.75 9.78 11.32
C VAL A 202 -3.05 8.88 12.51
N VAL A 203 -2.34 7.74 12.58
CA VAL A 203 -2.40 6.79 13.70
C VAL A 203 -1.01 6.23 14.00
N THR A 204 -0.83 5.66 15.19
CA THR A 204 0.42 4.98 15.54
C THR A 204 0.50 3.56 14.94
N PRO A 205 1.70 2.96 14.83
CA PRO A 205 1.84 1.57 14.36
C PRO A 205 0.97 0.60 15.16
N GLU A 206 0.97 0.70 16.50
CA GLU A 206 0.18 -0.14 17.40
C GLU A 206 -1.31 -0.04 17.13
N GLN A 207 -1.80 1.20 16.97
CA GLN A 207 -3.21 1.47 16.70
C GLN A 207 -3.64 0.87 15.35
N ALA A 208 -2.81 1.02 14.30
CA ALA A 208 -3.10 0.46 12.99
C ALA A 208 -3.17 -1.07 13.03
N ILE A 209 -2.20 -1.73 13.68
CA ILE A 209 -2.18 -3.19 13.83
C ILE A 209 -3.38 -3.68 14.64
N LYS A 210 -3.68 -3.04 15.76
CA LYS A 210 -4.84 -3.37 16.60
C LYS A 210 -6.18 -3.17 15.86
N ALA A 211 -6.26 -2.18 14.98
CA ALA A 211 -7.43 -1.95 14.12
C ALA A 211 -7.59 -2.99 13.00
N GLY A 212 -6.57 -3.83 12.73
CA GLY A 212 -6.60 -4.91 11.75
C GLY A 212 -5.85 -4.63 10.44
N ALA A 213 -4.90 -3.67 10.40
CA ALA A 213 -4.05 -3.47 9.23
C ALA A 213 -3.22 -4.74 8.97
N ASP A 214 -3.22 -5.23 7.72
CA ASP A 214 -2.35 -6.34 7.32
C ASP A 214 -0.94 -5.83 7.04
N TYR A 215 -0.84 -4.66 6.43
CA TYR A 215 0.40 -3.95 6.16
C TYR A 215 0.28 -2.48 6.56
N ILE A 216 1.38 -1.92 7.07
CA ILE A 216 1.50 -0.48 7.29
C ILE A 216 2.58 0.12 6.39
N VAL A 217 2.31 1.30 5.83
CA VAL A 217 3.27 2.03 4.98
C VAL A 217 3.84 3.19 5.77
N VAL A 218 5.17 3.21 5.91
CA VAL A 218 5.91 4.25 6.63
C VAL A 218 6.97 4.86 5.73
N GLY A 219 6.94 6.16 5.56
CA GLY A 219 7.94 6.93 4.80
C GLY A 219 8.83 7.76 5.72
N ARG A 220 8.59 9.07 5.78
CA ARG A 220 9.40 10.07 6.50
C ARG A 220 9.84 9.67 7.91
N PRO A 221 9.03 9.02 8.78
CA PRO A 221 9.48 8.58 10.10
C PRO A 221 10.70 7.63 10.07
N ILE A 222 10.92 6.95 8.96
CA ILE A 222 12.08 6.07 8.75
C ILE A 222 13.13 6.76 7.90
N ILE A 223 12.77 7.19 6.68
CA ILE A 223 13.75 7.64 5.69
C ILE A 223 14.43 8.97 6.03
N ALA A 224 13.79 9.81 6.85
CA ALA A 224 14.36 11.07 7.35
C ALA A 224 14.96 10.97 8.77
N ALA A 225 14.98 9.78 9.37
CA ALA A 225 15.59 9.57 10.68
C ALA A 225 17.13 9.66 10.60
N LYS A 226 17.77 10.08 11.69
CA LYS A 226 19.25 10.07 11.80
C LYS A 226 19.82 8.64 11.64
N ASP A 227 19.10 7.64 12.13
CA ASP A 227 19.37 6.22 11.95
C ASP A 227 18.09 5.54 11.45
N PRO A 228 17.94 5.38 10.12
CA PRO A 228 16.78 4.73 9.53
C PRO A 228 16.57 3.29 9.99
N ALA A 229 17.67 2.53 10.20
CA ALA A 229 17.59 1.15 10.64
C ALA A 229 17.06 1.04 12.09
N ALA A 230 17.52 1.90 13.00
CA ALA A 230 17.00 1.97 14.37
C ALA A 230 15.53 2.40 14.39
N ALA A 231 15.14 3.37 13.54
CA ALA A 231 13.75 3.80 13.40
C ALA A 231 12.85 2.66 12.91
N ALA A 232 13.27 1.90 11.89
CA ALA A 232 12.53 0.74 11.38
C ALA A 232 12.36 -0.33 12.46
N ARG A 233 13.45 -0.70 13.17
CA ARG A 233 13.39 -1.66 14.29
C ARG A 233 12.44 -1.20 15.39
N GLY A 234 12.46 0.09 15.75
CA GLY A 234 11.57 0.67 16.75
C GLY A 234 10.10 0.57 16.34
N ILE A 235 9.78 0.76 15.06
CA ILE A 235 8.43 0.60 14.52
C ILE A 235 8.01 -0.88 14.55
N VAL A 236 8.87 -1.80 14.09
CA VAL A 236 8.60 -3.24 14.12
C VAL A 236 8.31 -3.74 15.54
N ALA A 237 9.07 -3.25 16.54
CA ALA A 237 8.83 -3.61 17.94
C ALA A 237 7.44 -3.16 18.45
N ARG A 238 6.93 -2.05 17.94
CA ARG A 238 5.58 -1.53 18.26
C ARG A 238 4.43 -2.25 17.55
N MET A 239 4.72 -3.09 16.57
CA MET A 239 3.74 -3.86 15.80
C MET A 239 3.49 -5.28 16.39
N GLN A 240 4.14 -5.61 17.49
CA GLN A 240 4.02 -6.92 18.16
C GLN A 240 2.80 -7.02 19.08
#